data_bf8a63e529bd12221781f20a250c2c7d
#
_entry.id   bf8a63e529bd12221781f20a250c2c7d
#
_cell.length_a   1.000
_cell.length_b   1.000
_cell.length_c   1.000
_cell.angle_alpha   90.00
_cell.angle_beta   90.00
_cell.angle_gamma   90.00
#
_symmetry.space_group_name_H-M   'P 1'
#
loop_
_entity.id
_entity.type
_entity.pdbx_description
1 polymer ?
#
loop_
_entity_poly.entity_id
_entity_poly.type
_entity_poly.pdbx_seq_one_letter_code
_entity_poly.pdbx_strand_id
1 'polypeptide(L)'
;MVFDQSPEFLADIGLKQSPAKSSMGRGNEKRNYQIFEDLYYTLVKYYRSGLQNRPERVVIKEVEKYAIKIVDATILTVSLGLFSWAKYRTAKGGIKAHVSLDEATMVPDIVNISEAKKSDRHGVDHFHYPKDTIVVDDRGYFDCKLFKMRIDDENWFVTRLKNNVLYQTVEKLDLPDDRDFHILKDEIICLTGNNLDWDAATIADLYKIRWSIETFFKLLKQNLQIKTFIETS
;
A
#
# COMPACT_ATOMS: atom_id res chain seq x y z
N MET A 1 10.78 -25.70 -4.52
CA MET A 1 10.24 -26.29 -3.27
C MET A 1 9.29 -27.38 -3.71
N VAL A 2 9.75 -28.60 -3.62
CA VAL A 2 8.96 -29.78 -4.00
C VAL A 2 8.08 -30.12 -2.80
N PHE A 3 6.84 -30.47 -3.03
CA PHE A 3 5.97 -31.09 -2.03
C PHE A 3 6.48 -32.50 -1.71
N ASP A 4 7.65 -32.58 -1.10
CA ASP A 4 8.12 -33.81 -0.43
C ASP A 4 7.49 -33.77 0.97
N GLN A 5 6.16 -34.01 0.98
CA GLN A 5 5.36 -33.91 2.18
C GLN A 5 5.27 -35.31 2.80
N SER A 6 5.26 -35.35 4.12
CA SER A 6 5.06 -36.61 4.83
C SER A 6 3.72 -37.29 4.42
N PRO A 7 3.64 -38.60 4.40
CA PRO A 7 2.39 -39.31 4.09
C PRO A 7 1.23 -38.85 4.97
N GLU A 8 1.49 -38.45 6.21
CA GLU A 8 0.51 -37.93 7.18
C GLU A 8 -0.10 -36.60 6.68
N PHE A 9 0.74 -35.65 6.23
CA PHE A 9 0.26 -34.40 5.69
C PHE A 9 -0.59 -34.59 4.44
N LEU A 10 -0.20 -35.51 3.55
CA LEU A 10 -0.97 -35.81 2.34
C LEU A 10 -2.34 -36.42 2.70
N ALA A 11 -2.39 -37.28 3.71
CA ALA A 11 -3.64 -37.86 4.20
C ALA A 11 -4.57 -36.78 4.79
N ASP A 12 -4.03 -35.82 5.57
CA ASP A 12 -4.79 -34.74 6.18
C ASP A 12 -5.47 -33.85 5.13
N ILE A 13 -4.83 -33.66 3.96
CA ILE A 13 -5.40 -32.91 2.84
C ILE A 13 -6.14 -33.79 1.82
N GLY A 14 -6.39 -35.06 2.15
CA GLY A 14 -7.14 -36.01 1.32
C GLY A 14 -6.41 -36.48 0.07
N LEU A 15 -5.09 -36.39 0.01
CA LEU A 15 -4.27 -36.85 -1.11
C LEU A 15 -3.58 -38.17 -0.80
N LYS A 16 -3.64 -39.13 -1.74
CA LYS A 16 -2.94 -40.41 -1.63
C LYS A 16 -1.46 -40.33 -2.00
N GLN A 17 -1.11 -39.38 -2.81
CA GLN A 17 0.29 -39.15 -3.26
C GLN A 17 0.52 -37.67 -3.63
N SER A 18 1.77 -37.23 -3.57
CA SER A 18 2.13 -35.87 -3.97
C SER A 18 1.82 -35.64 -5.45
N PRO A 19 1.09 -34.57 -5.80
CA PRO A 19 0.79 -34.26 -7.19
C PRO A 19 2.09 -33.88 -7.95
N ALA A 20 2.17 -34.29 -9.21
CA ALA A 20 3.27 -33.89 -10.06
C ALA A 20 3.34 -32.36 -10.21
N LYS A 21 4.56 -31.79 -10.26
CA LYS A 21 4.81 -30.35 -10.43
C LYS A 21 4.03 -29.75 -11.63
N SER A 22 4.00 -30.47 -12.76
CA SER A 22 3.24 -30.07 -13.95
C SER A 22 1.73 -30.05 -13.75
N SER A 23 1.19 -30.97 -12.94
CA SER A 23 -0.25 -31.00 -12.60
C SER A 23 -0.64 -29.84 -11.68
N MET A 24 0.23 -29.49 -10.74
CA MET A 24 0.06 -28.31 -9.89
C MET A 24 0.10 -27.03 -10.71
N GLY A 25 1.07 -26.89 -11.63
CA GLY A 25 1.17 -25.72 -12.52
C GLY A 25 -0.10 -25.52 -13.34
N ARG A 26 -0.53 -26.56 -14.07
CA ARG A 26 -1.79 -26.52 -14.85
C ARG A 26 -3.04 -26.30 -14.00
N GLY A 27 -3.05 -26.82 -12.77
CA GLY A 27 -4.13 -26.56 -11.83
C GLY A 27 -4.19 -25.09 -11.41
N ASN A 28 -3.03 -24.47 -11.16
CA ASN A 28 -2.97 -23.06 -10.78
C ASN A 28 -3.34 -22.10 -11.92
N GLU A 29 -2.98 -22.40 -13.16
CA GLU A 29 -3.38 -21.61 -14.33
C GLU A 29 -4.91 -21.52 -14.51
N LYS A 30 -5.63 -22.58 -14.10
CA LYS A 30 -7.09 -22.67 -14.25
C LYS A 30 -7.87 -22.18 -13.02
N ARG A 31 -7.20 -22.02 -11.89
CA ARG A 31 -7.85 -21.58 -10.65
C ARG A 31 -8.10 -20.08 -10.68
N ASN A 32 -9.29 -19.69 -10.22
CA ASN A 32 -9.62 -18.31 -10.03
C ASN A 32 -8.79 -17.74 -8.85
N TYR A 33 -8.08 -16.64 -9.05
CA TYR A 33 -7.32 -15.96 -8.00
C TYR A 33 -8.20 -15.50 -6.83
N GLN A 34 -9.49 -15.29 -7.04
CA GLN A 34 -10.46 -14.89 -6.02
C GLN A 34 -10.49 -15.85 -4.83
N ILE A 35 -10.15 -17.14 -5.00
CA ILE A 35 -10.05 -18.11 -3.90
C ILE A 35 -9.00 -17.61 -2.87
N PHE A 36 -7.86 -17.11 -3.35
CA PHE A 36 -6.80 -16.60 -2.46
C PHE A 36 -7.16 -15.23 -1.89
N GLU A 37 -7.85 -14.41 -2.66
CA GLU A 37 -8.36 -13.12 -2.22
C GLU A 37 -9.39 -13.29 -1.10
N ASP A 38 -10.37 -14.17 -1.25
CA ASP A 38 -11.38 -14.48 -0.24
C ASP A 38 -10.74 -15.05 1.04
N LEU A 39 -9.76 -15.94 0.88
CA LEU A 39 -8.99 -16.47 2.01
C LEU A 39 -8.24 -15.36 2.74
N TYR A 40 -7.59 -14.46 2.00
CA TYR A 40 -6.88 -13.32 2.57
C TYR A 40 -7.82 -12.46 3.44
N TYR A 41 -8.94 -12.01 2.88
CA TYR A 41 -9.89 -11.18 3.62
C TYR A 41 -10.54 -11.92 4.80
N THR A 42 -10.75 -13.23 4.69
CA THR A 42 -11.22 -14.05 5.80
C THR A 42 -10.23 -14.07 6.95
N LEU A 43 -8.94 -14.27 6.65
CA LEU A 43 -7.87 -14.25 7.66
C LEU A 43 -7.70 -12.86 8.28
N VAL A 44 -7.73 -11.79 7.47
CA VAL A 44 -7.69 -10.42 7.98
C VAL A 44 -8.83 -10.15 8.95
N LYS A 45 -10.06 -10.56 8.59
CA LYS A 45 -11.23 -10.40 9.47
C LYS A 45 -11.07 -11.19 10.78
N TYR A 46 -10.55 -12.41 10.69
CA TYR A 46 -10.36 -13.28 11.86
C TYR A 46 -9.32 -12.72 12.85
N TYR A 47 -8.20 -12.22 12.34
CA TYR A 47 -7.10 -11.73 13.17
C TYR A 47 -7.17 -10.23 13.49
N ARG A 48 -8.14 -9.49 12.98
CA ARG A 48 -8.21 -8.02 13.04
C ARG A 48 -8.05 -7.46 14.46
N SER A 49 -8.70 -8.04 15.45
CA SER A 49 -8.64 -7.56 16.84
C SER A 49 -7.24 -7.68 17.45
N GLY A 50 -6.52 -8.75 17.14
CA GLY A 50 -5.13 -8.94 17.59
C GLY A 50 -4.14 -8.01 16.88
N LEU A 51 -4.42 -7.66 15.63
CA LEU A 51 -3.56 -6.81 14.81
C LEU A 51 -3.66 -5.32 15.18
N GLN A 52 -4.76 -4.87 15.78
CA GLN A 52 -4.97 -3.47 16.18
C GLN A 52 -4.13 -3.04 17.39
N ASN A 53 -3.71 -3.97 18.24
CA ASN A 53 -2.98 -3.70 19.48
C ASN A 53 -1.46 -3.77 19.30
N ARG A 54 -0.93 -3.09 18.27
CA ARG A 54 0.52 -3.05 18.04
C ARG A 54 1.21 -2.09 18.99
N PRO A 55 2.24 -2.53 19.74
CA PRO A 55 2.98 -1.64 20.66
C PRO A 55 3.73 -0.52 19.95
N GLU A 56 4.02 -0.68 18.67
CA GLU A 56 4.79 0.28 17.85
C GLU A 56 3.90 1.33 17.17
N ARG A 57 2.59 1.30 17.39
CA ARG A 57 1.65 2.24 16.77
C ARG A 57 1.89 3.66 17.28
N VAL A 58 2.15 4.58 16.36
CA VAL A 58 2.22 6.01 16.69
C VAL A 58 0.79 6.53 16.82
N VAL A 59 0.42 6.93 18.03
CA VAL A 59 -0.90 7.52 18.30
C VAL A 59 -0.80 9.03 18.20
N ILE A 60 -1.54 9.61 17.24
CA ILE A 60 -1.72 11.06 17.12
C ILE A 60 -3.07 11.37 17.76
N LYS A 61 -3.03 12.02 18.94
CA LYS A 61 -4.21 12.23 19.81
C LYS A 61 -5.35 12.96 19.11
N GLU A 62 -5.03 13.96 18.30
CA GLU A 62 -5.99 14.82 17.60
C GLU A 62 -6.84 14.05 16.60
N VAL A 63 -6.32 12.93 16.11
CA VAL A 63 -6.96 12.13 15.07
C VAL A 63 -7.21 10.67 15.47
N GLU A 64 -7.02 10.33 16.73
CA GLU A 64 -7.14 8.94 17.23
C GLU A 64 -8.51 8.29 16.94
N LYS A 65 -9.56 9.09 16.88
CA LYS A 65 -10.93 8.63 16.58
C LYS A 65 -11.14 8.25 15.11
N TYR A 66 -10.24 8.62 14.23
CA TYR A 66 -10.37 8.39 12.80
C TYR A 66 -9.60 7.13 12.36
N ALA A 67 -10.13 6.43 11.38
CA ALA A 67 -9.37 5.41 10.66
C ALA A 67 -8.36 6.10 9.73
N ILE A 68 -7.11 5.63 9.72
CA ILE A 68 -6.06 6.18 8.84
C ILE A 68 -5.70 5.13 7.79
N LYS A 69 -5.73 5.53 6.52
CA LYS A 69 -5.35 4.73 5.37
C LYS A 69 -4.15 5.35 4.68
N ILE A 70 -3.13 4.54 4.45
CA ILE A 70 -1.91 4.97 3.76
C ILE A 70 -1.94 4.38 2.35
N VAL A 71 -1.87 5.25 1.34
CA VAL A 71 -1.98 4.83 -0.06
C VAL A 71 -0.67 5.06 -0.77
N ASP A 72 -0.17 3.99 -1.40
CA ASP A 72 1.01 4.07 -2.24
C ASP A 72 1.03 2.93 -3.27
N ALA A 73 1.96 2.98 -4.21
CA ALA A 73 2.13 1.95 -5.22
C ALA A 73 3.56 1.42 -5.27
N THR A 74 3.67 0.14 -5.58
CA THR A 74 4.98 -0.47 -5.78
C THR A 74 5.04 -1.25 -7.09
N ILE A 75 6.20 -1.25 -7.73
CA ILE A 75 6.43 -2.01 -8.96
C ILE A 75 7.05 -3.36 -8.58
N LEU A 76 6.45 -4.41 -9.14
CA LEU A 76 6.93 -5.77 -9.07
C LEU A 76 7.41 -6.18 -10.48
N THR A 77 8.66 -6.58 -10.59
CA THR A 77 9.21 -7.07 -11.86
C THR A 77 8.71 -8.49 -12.11
N VAL A 78 8.19 -8.73 -13.31
CA VAL A 78 7.65 -10.03 -13.72
C VAL A 78 8.22 -10.44 -15.06
N SER A 79 8.23 -11.75 -15.34
CA SER A 79 8.62 -12.26 -16.66
C SER A 79 7.56 -11.91 -17.71
N LEU A 80 7.99 -11.39 -18.87
CA LEU A 80 7.09 -11.11 -20.00
C LEU A 80 6.47 -12.38 -20.59
N GLY A 81 7.13 -13.53 -20.45
CA GLY A 81 6.59 -14.82 -20.89
C GLY A 81 5.34 -15.22 -20.12
N LEU A 82 5.29 -14.89 -18.82
CA LEU A 82 4.13 -15.16 -17.96
C LEU A 82 3.05 -14.07 -18.03
N PHE A 83 3.46 -12.82 -18.28
CA PHE A 83 2.58 -11.65 -18.25
C PHE A 83 2.78 -10.78 -19.49
N SER A 84 2.37 -11.25 -20.64
CA SER A 84 2.53 -10.56 -21.94
C SER A 84 1.93 -9.15 -21.99
N TRP A 85 0.91 -8.90 -21.18
CA TRP A 85 0.26 -7.59 -21.05
C TRP A 85 1.06 -6.60 -20.17
N ALA A 86 1.92 -7.10 -19.28
CA ALA A 86 2.62 -6.30 -18.27
C ALA A 86 3.91 -5.65 -18.83
N LYS A 87 3.87 -5.01 -19.98
CA LYS A 87 5.02 -4.36 -20.62
C LYS A 87 5.50 -3.17 -19.80
N TYR A 88 6.76 -3.19 -19.36
CA TYR A 88 7.35 -2.11 -18.57
C TYR A 88 8.52 -1.42 -19.27
N ARG A 89 9.51 -2.18 -19.73
CA ARG A 89 10.69 -1.73 -20.50
C ARG A 89 10.93 -2.72 -21.63
N THR A 90 11.81 -2.35 -22.56
CA THR A 90 12.07 -3.12 -23.81
C THR A 90 12.32 -4.63 -23.60
N ALA A 91 12.83 -5.03 -22.42
CA ALA A 91 13.15 -6.43 -22.11
C ALA A 91 12.59 -6.92 -20.75
N LYS A 92 11.77 -6.15 -20.06
CA LYS A 92 11.25 -6.53 -18.72
C LYS A 92 9.78 -6.20 -18.59
N GLY A 93 9.02 -7.16 -18.08
CA GLY A 93 7.66 -6.96 -17.62
C GLY A 93 7.63 -6.31 -16.23
N GLY A 94 6.57 -5.59 -15.93
CA GLY A 94 6.32 -5.04 -14.60
C GLY A 94 4.85 -4.84 -14.36
N ILE A 95 4.39 -5.22 -13.20
CA ILE A 95 3.08 -4.89 -12.69
C ILE A 95 3.23 -3.86 -11.58
N LYS A 96 2.24 -3.02 -11.42
CA LYS A 96 2.16 -2.05 -10.34
C LYS A 96 1.03 -2.48 -9.40
N ALA A 97 1.38 -2.67 -8.14
CA ALA A 97 0.42 -2.89 -7.08
C ALA A 97 0.15 -1.56 -6.38
N HIS A 98 -1.09 -1.08 -6.47
CA HIS A 98 -1.59 0.05 -5.72
C HIS A 98 -2.24 -0.49 -4.46
N VAL A 99 -1.83 0.00 -3.32
CA VAL A 99 -2.20 -0.57 -2.02
C VAL A 99 -2.76 0.53 -1.13
N SER A 100 -3.88 0.26 -0.49
CA SER A 100 -4.34 0.94 0.69
C SER A 100 -3.97 0.09 1.91
N LEU A 101 -3.15 0.64 2.78
CA LEU A 101 -2.68 0.01 4.01
C LEU A 101 -3.43 0.61 5.19
N ASP A 102 -4.07 -0.22 5.99
CA ASP A 102 -4.68 0.21 7.24
C ASP A 102 -3.59 0.51 8.28
N GLU A 103 -3.52 1.74 8.77
CA GLU A 103 -2.49 2.15 9.72
C GLU A 103 -2.54 1.35 11.02
N ALA A 104 -3.74 1.10 11.56
CA ALA A 104 -3.90 0.42 12.83
C ALA A 104 -3.42 -1.02 12.82
N THR A 105 -3.60 -1.73 11.71
CA THR A 105 -3.27 -3.16 11.58
C THR A 105 -2.02 -3.41 10.76
N MET A 106 -1.57 -2.45 9.94
CA MET A 106 -0.52 -2.61 8.92
C MET A 106 -0.82 -3.71 7.90
N VAL A 107 -2.10 -3.93 7.62
CA VAL A 107 -2.57 -4.92 6.65
C VAL A 107 -3.21 -4.20 5.47
N PRO A 108 -2.92 -4.59 4.22
CA PRO A 108 -3.62 -4.08 3.05
C PRO A 108 -5.11 -4.38 3.11
N ASP A 109 -5.94 -3.37 2.95
CA ASP A 109 -7.40 -3.53 2.87
C ASP A 109 -7.94 -3.37 1.45
N ILE A 110 -7.23 -2.65 0.58
CA ILE A 110 -7.52 -2.60 -0.84
C ILE A 110 -6.22 -2.79 -1.63
N VAL A 111 -6.28 -3.64 -2.63
CA VAL A 111 -5.16 -3.87 -3.56
C VAL A 111 -5.70 -3.83 -4.99
N ASN A 112 -5.08 -3.02 -5.84
CA ASN A 112 -5.38 -2.97 -7.26
C ASN A 112 -4.10 -3.20 -8.08
N ILE A 113 -4.16 -4.08 -9.07
CA ILE A 113 -3.03 -4.42 -9.93
C ILE A 113 -3.22 -3.77 -11.30
N SER A 114 -2.19 -3.11 -11.78
CA SER A 114 -2.16 -2.49 -13.10
C SER A 114 -0.83 -2.70 -13.82
N GLU A 115 -0.76 -2.33 -15.08
CA GLU A 115 0.51 -2.22 -15.79
C GLU A 115 1.43 -1.21 -15.11
N ALA A 116 2.74 -1.51 -15.04
CA ALA A 116 3.71 -0.62 -14.40
C ALA A 116 3.80 0.79 -15.03
N LYS A 117 3.39 0.94 -16.28
CA LYS A 117 3.33 2.24 -16.97
C LYS A 117 2.17 3.13 -16.56
N LYS A 118 1.12 2.56 -15.99
CA LYS A 118 -0.06 3.32 -15.55
C LYS A 118 0.34 4.28 -14.44
N SER A 119 -0.18 5.51 -14.48
CA SER A 119 0.10 6.49 -13.42
C SER A 119 -0.53 6.04 -12.09
N ASP A 120 0.08 6.43 -10.97
CA ASP A 120 -0.38 6.04 -9.63
C ASP A 120 -1.81 6.54 -9.39
N ARG A 121 -2.11 7.74 -9.84
CA ARG A 121 -3.43 8.37 -9.74
C ARG A 121 -4.57 7.48 -10.27
N HIS A 122 -4.40 6.87 -11.44
CA HIS A 122 -5.45 6.04 -12.06
C HIS A 122 -5.57 4.63 -11.46
N GLY A 123 -4.62 4.25 -10.61
CA GLY A 123 -4.67 2.97 -9.90
C GLY A 123 -5.60 2.97 -8.70
N VAL A 124 -6.03 4.15 -8.23
CA VAL A 124 -6.82 4.33 -7.00
C VAL A 124 -8.22 4.90 -7.24
N ASP A 125 -8.69 4.93 -8.48
CA ASP A 125 -10.02 5.45 -8.84
C ASP A 125 -11.18 4.71 -8.16
N HIS A 126 -10.93 3.52 -7.65
CA HIS A 126 -11.92 2.66 -6.98
C HIS A 126 -11.68 2.54 -5.48
N PHE A 127 -10.78 3.35 -4.92
CA PHE A 127 -10.47 3.32 -3.49
C PHE A 127 -11.43 4.22 -2.74
N HIS A 128 -12.58 3.64 -2.36
CA HIS A 128 -13.58 4.30 -1.52
C HIS A 128 -13.45 3.83 -0.08
N TYR A 129 -13.62 4.74 0.84
CA TYR A 129 -13.49 4.48 2.28
C TYR A 129 -14.76 4.89 3.02
N PRO A 130 -15.03 4.31 4.19
CA PRO A 130 -16.07 4.81 5.07
C PRO A 130 -15.87 6.29 5.37
N LYS A 131 -16.98 7.00 5.61
CA LYS A 131 -16.96 8.38 6.11
C LYS A 131 -15.97 8.54 7.27
N ASP A 132 -15.41 9.74 7.40
CA ASP A 132 -14.46 10.09 8.47
C ASP A 132 -13.15 9.28 8.46
N THR A 133 -12.75 8.77 7.28
CA THR A 133 -11.44 8.15 7.10
C THR A 133 -10.40 9.18 6.66
N ILE A 134 -9.21 9.15 7.23
CA ILE A 134 -8.06 9.97 6.81
C ILE A 134 -7.24 9.18 5.81
N VAL A 135 -7.04 9.73 4.62
CA VAL A 135 -6.22 9.12 3.57
C VAL A 135 -4.91 9.89 3.44
N VAL A 136 -3.79 9.20 3.62
CA VAL A 136 -2.45 9.77 3.51
C VAL A 136 -1.76 9.18 2.29
N ASP A 137 -1.29 10.03 1.39
CA ASP A 137 -0.58 9.60 0.17
C ASP A 137 0.54 10.54 -0.25
N ASP A 138 1.28 10.17 -1.30
CA ASP A 138 2.37 10.96 -1.83
C ASP A 138 1.90 11.91 -2.95
N ARG A 139 2.76 12.85 -3.33
CA ARG A 139 2.55 13.82 -4.42
C ARG A 139 2.15 13.20 -5.76
N GLY A 140 2.44 11.92 -5.98
CA GLY A 140 2.01 11.17 -7.17
C GLY A 140 0.49 11.12 -7.31
N TYR A 141 -0.23 11.19 -6.20
CA TYR A 141 -1.68 11.17 -6.12
C TYR A 141 -2.32 12.57 -6.11
N PHE A 142 -1.52 13.63 -6.16
CA PHE A 142 -2.04 15.00 -6.19
C PHE A 142 -2.86 15.24 -7.46
N ASP A 143 -4.19 15.21 -7.32
CA ASP A 143 -5.17 15.39 -8.40
C ASP A 143 -6.49 15.90 -7.87
N CYS A 144 -7.02 16.99 -8.45
CA CYS A 144 -8.24 17.63 -7.98
C CYS A 144 -9.49 16.74 -8.09
N LYS A 145 -9.52 15.81 -9.06
CA LYS A 145 -10.66 14.87 -9.18
C LYS A 145 -10.63 13.83 -8.04
N LEU A 146 -9.43 13.36 -7.68
CA LEU A 146 -9.26 12.47 -6.54
C LEU A 146 -9.64 13.16 -5.23
N PHE A 147 -9.23 14.42 -5.05
CA PHE A 147 -9.61 15.20 -3.87
C PHE A 147 -11.11 15.40 -3.78
N LYS A 148 -11.75 15.73 -4.92
CA LYS A 148 -13.21 15.85 -4.97
C LYS A 148 -13.88 14.53 -4.59
N MET A 149 -13.43 13.40 -5.11
CA MET A 149 -13.97 12.08 -4.76
C MET A 149 -13.90 11.83 -3.25
N ARG A 150 -12.75 12.13 -2.61
CA ARG A 150 -12.58 11.99 -1.17
C ARG A 150 -13.49 12.90 -0.37
N ILE A 151 -13.67 14.14 -0.82
CA ILE A 151 -14.58 15.10 -0.19
C ILE A 151 -16.04 14.62 -0.35
N ASP A 152 -16.43 14.13 -1.52
CA ASP A 152 -17.76 13.61 -1.79
C ASP A 152 -18.04 12.35 -0.93
N ASP A 153 -17.02 11.53 -0.64
CA ASP A 153 -17.07 10.37 0.27
C ASP A 153 -16.98 10.78 1.76
N GLU A 154 -16.98 12.07 2.08
CA GLU A 154 -16.81 12.63 3.43
C GLU A 154 -15.52 12.15 4.13
N ASN A 155 -14.43 12.03 3.37
CA ASN A 155 -13.11 11.64 3.84
C ASN A 155 -12.16 12.82 3.96
N TRP A 156 -11.21 12.71 4.89
CA TRP A 156 -10.11 13.64 5.05
C TRP A 156 -8.90 13.14 4.24
N PHE A 157 -8.02 14.04 3.82
CA PHE A 157 -6.77 13.63 3.19
C PHE A 157 -5.62 14.53 3.59
N VAL A 158 -4.42 13.95 3.57
CA VAL A 158 -3.13 14.64 3.69
C VAL A 158 -2.21 14.12 2.59
N THR A 159 -1.68 15.03 1.79
CA THR A 159 -0.77 14.70 0.69
C THR A 159 0.31 15.74 0.53
N ARG A 160 1.38 15.42 -0.21
CA ARG A 160 2.43 16.37 -0.55
C ARG A 160 2.07 17.13 -1.81
N LEU A 161 2.27 18.45 -1.81
CA LEU A 161 2.11 19.29 -2.99
C LEU A 161 3.15 18.95 -4.08
N LYS A 162 2.73 19.06 -5.33
CA LYS A 162 3.67 19.06 -6.47
C LYS A 162 4.41 20.39 -6.52
N ASN A 163 5.67 20.37 -6.96
CA ASN A 163 6.52 21.57 -7.02
C ASN A 163 5.99 22.66 -7.96
N ASN A 164 5.11 22.30 -8.90
CA ASN A 164 4.54 23.23 -9.89
C ASN A 164 3.16 23.76 -9.50
N VAL A 165 2.71 23.51 -8.27
CA VAL A 165 1.43 24.08 -7.77
C VAL A 165 1.67 25.49 -7.30
N LEU A 166 0.86 26.41 -7.80
CA LEU A 166 0.86 27.80 -7.32
C LEU A 166 0.08 27.84 -6.00
N TYR A 167 0.69 28.41 -4.98
CA TYR A 167 0.05 28.65 -3.68
C TYR A 167 0.42 30.03 -3.16
N GLN A 168 -0.43 30.59 -2.34
CA GLN A 168 -0.18 31.85 -1.65
C GLN A 168 0.06 31.57 -0.18
N THR A 169 1.16 32.06 0.36
CA THR A 169 1.42 32.01 1.80
C THR A 169 0.49 32.99 2.50
N VAL A 170 -0.36 32.48 3.37
CA VAL A 170 -1.27 33.27 4.20
C VAL A 170 -0.60 33.68 5.50
N GLU A 171 0.15 32.75 6.10
CA GLU A 171 0.82 32.94 7.39
C GLU A 171 2.15 32.20 7.40
N LYS A 172 3.14 32.77 8.10
CA LYS A 172 4.41 32.10 8.42
C LYS A 172 4.51 31.99 9.93
N LEU A 173 4.62 30.75 10.39
CA LEU A 173 4.89 30.49 11.78
C LEU A 173 6.40 30.48 12.03
N ASP A 174 6.81 31.01 13.19
CA ASP A 174 8.21 30.95 13.61
C ASP A 174 8.61 29.48 13.87
N LEU A 175 9.79 29.13 13.37
CA LEU A 175 10.35 27.80 13.65
C LEU A 175 10.86 27.75 15.10
N PRO A 176 10.70 26.61 15.80
CA PRO A 176 11.26 26.45 17.12
C PRO A 176 12.77 26.71 17.13
N ASP A 177 13.25 27.46 18.13
CA ASP A 177 14.69 27.75 18.30
C ASP A 177 15.52 26.53 18.65
N ASP A 178 14.88 25.45 19.10
CA ASP A 178 15.51 24.20 19.55
C ASP A 178 15.70 23.22 18.35
N ARG A 179 16.54 23.63 17.41
CA ARG A 179 16.93 22.78 16.28
C ARG A 179 18.08 21.87 16.70
N ASP A 180 17.90 20.60 16.43
CA ASP A 180 18.94 19.60 16.61
C ASP A 180 20.17 19.96 15.73
N PHE A 181 21.33 20.11 16.33
CA PHE A 181 22.60 20.52 15.68
C PHE A 181 23.04 19.59 14.53
N HIS A 182 22.37 18.44 14.37
CA HIS A 182 22.68 17.47 13.32
C HIS A 182 21.92 17.67 12.01
N ILE A 183 21.04 18.66 11.91
CA ILE A 183 20.31 18.97 10.66
C ILE A 183 21.25 19.75 9.73
N LEU A 184 21.83 19.03 8.76
CA LEU A 184 22.75 19.61 7.79
C LEU A 184 22.05 20.36 6.64
N LYS A 185 20.77 20.11 6.41
CA LYS A 185 19.98 20.73 5.35
C LYS A 185 18.48 20.64 5.67
N ASP A 186 17.83 21.78 5.68
CA ASP A 186 16.37 21.87 5.77
C ASP A 186 15.77 21.71 4.37
N GLU A 187 14.90 20.74 4.18
CA GLU A 187 14.06 20.63 2.98
C GLU A 187 12.65 21.10 3.32
N ILE A 188 12.16 22.11 2.60
CA ILE A 188 10.79 22.57 2.73
C ILE A 188 9.88 21.59 2.04
N ILE A 189 9.03 20.90 2.81
CA ILE A 189 8.00 20.00 2.31
C ILE A 189 6.66 20.70 2.45
N CYS A 190 6.01 20.98 1.32
CA CYS A 190 4.67 21.54 1.32
C CYS A 190 3.64 20.40 1.36
N LEU A 191 2.81 20.39 2.40
CA LEU A 191 1.69 19.45 2.57
C LEU A 191 0.36 20.16 2.33
N THR A 192 -0.65 19.42 1.96
CA THR A 192 -2.02 19.91 1.83
C THR A 192 -3.01 18.88 2.40
N GLY A 193 -4.09 19.38 2.95
CA GLY A 193 -5.21 18.60 3.45
C GLY A 193 -6.52 19.39 3.34
N ASN A 194 -7.62 18.75 3.61
CA ASN A 194 -8.96 19.38 3.57
C ASN A 194 -9.60 19.58 4.96
N ASN A 195 -8.88 19.28 6.03
CA ASN A 195 -9.31 19.62 7.38
C ASN A 195 -8.54 20.85 7.86
N LEU A 196 -9.26 21.94 8.10
CA LEU A 196 -8.69 23.22 8.52
C LEU A 196 -8.55 23.37 10.05
N ASP A 197 -9.10 22.42 10.81
CA ASP A 197 -9.02 22.42 12.28
C ASP A 197 -7.73 21.76 12.79
N TRP A 198 -7.02 21.02 11.92
CA TRP A 198 -5.75 20.41 12.30
C TRP A 198 -4.61 21.39 12.16
N ASP A 199 -3.78 21.43 13.18
CA ASP A 199 -2.57 22.24 13.16
C ASP A 199 -1.49 21.65 12.23
N ALA A 200 -0.46 22.43 11.97
CA ALA A 200 0.64 22.02 11.08
C ALA A 200 1.41 20.80 11.62
N ALA A 201 1.53 20.65 12.94
CA ALA A 201 2.21 19.53 13.57
C ALA A 201 1.42 18.22 13.35
N THR A 202 0.11 18.24 13.56
CA THR A 202 -0.79 17.11 13.28
C THR A 202 -0.71 16.67 11.81
N ILE A 203 -0.72 17.62 10.86
CA ILE A 203 -0.59 17.32 9.43
C ILE A 203 0.78 16.72 9.12
N ALA A 204 1.85 17.23 9.72
CA ALA A 204 3.21 16.69 9.54
C ALA A 204 3.34 15.27 10.09
N ASP A 205 2.79 15.01 11.27
CA ASP A 205 2.80 13.68 11.89
C ASP A 205 1.96 12.68 11.09
N LEU A 206 0.80 13.08 10.57
CA LEU A 206 0.01 12.26 9.65
C LEU A 206 0.81 11.92 8.40
N TYR A 207 1.50 12.90 7.80
CA TYR A 207 2.31 12.62 6.61
C TYR A 207 3.50 11.72 6.90
N LYS A 208 4.11 11.83 8.10
CA LYS A 208 5.22 10.98 8.53
C LYS A 208 4.82 9.50 8.60
N ILE A 209 3.58 9.18 8.96
CA ILE A 209 3.06 7.80 8.97
C ILE A 209 3.15 7.15 7.58
N ARG A 210 3.12 7.91 6.50
CA ARG A 210 3.25 7.42 5.12
C ARG A 210 4.47 6.49 4.92
N TRP A 211 5.58 6.73 5.64
CA TRP A 211 6.76 5.87 5.56
C TRP A 211 6.50 4.41 5.92
N SER A 212 5.44 4.13 6.66
CA SER A 212 5.08 2.77 7.05
C SER A 212 4.77 1.88 5.84
N ILE A 213 4.17 2.41 4.79
CA ILE A 213 3.88 1.64 3.58
C ILE A 213 5.15 1.31 2.78
N GLU A 214 6.17 2.16 2.81
CA GLU A 214 7.46 1.88 2.19
C GLU A 214 8.17 0.73 2.90
N THR A 215 8.12 0.73 4.23
CA THR A 215 8.62 -0.37 5.06
C THR A 215 7.85 -1.66 4.78
N PHE A 216 6.53 -1.59 4.69
CA PHE A 216 5.69 -2.73 4.29
C PHE A 216 6.10 -3.28 2.92
N PHE A 217 6.27 -2.45 1.90
CA PHE A 217 6.71 -2.90 0.58
C PHE A 217 8.12 -3.51 0.57
N LYS A 218 9.02 -2.98 1.39
CA LYS A 218 10.36 -3.55 1.57
C LYS A 218 10.28 -4.96 2.14
N LEU A 219 9.53 -5.16 3.22
CA LEU A 219 9.30 -6.46 3.85
C LEU A 219 8.61 -7.43 2.89
N LEU A 220 7.58 -6.99 2.18
CA LEU A 220 6.89 -7.78 1.17
C LEU A 220 7.85 -8.31 0.10
N LYS A 221 8.67 -7.44 -0.48
CA LYS A 221 9.63 -7.80 -1.53
C LYS A 221 10.76 -8.70 -1.03
N GLN A 222 11.17 -8.55 0.23
CA GLN A 222 12.23 -9.36 0.83
C GLN A 222 11.75 -10.76 1.17
N ASN A 223 10.59 -10.87 1.81
CA ASN A 223 10.10 -12.14 2.36
C ASN A 223 9.40 -13.02 1.32
N LEU A 224 8.67 -12.43 0.38
CA LEU A 224 7.96 -13.20 -0.65
C LEU A 224 8.83 -13.54 -1.87
N GLN A 225 10.13 -13.17 -1.88
CA GLN A 225 11.04 -13.40 -3.00
C GLN A 225 10.47 -12.96 -4.36
N ILE A 226 9.56 -12.00 -4.36
CA ILE A 226 8.85 -11.51 -5.57
C ILE A 226 9.81 -10.94 -6.62
N LYS A 227 11.08 -10.72 -6.24
CA LYS A 227 12.13 -10.24 -7.18
C LYS A 227 12.43 -11.23 -8.32
N THR A 228 11.99 -12.47 -8.21
CA THR A 228 12.34 -13.55 -9.15
C THR A 228 11.15 -14.42 -9.51
N PHE A 229 10.08 -13.83 -10.05
CA PHE A 229 9.21 -14.61 -10.92
C PHE A 229 9.92 -14.81 -12.25
N ILE A 230 11.01 -15.58 -12.22
CA ILE A 230 11.76 -16.02 -13.40
C ILE A 230 11.14 -17.34 -13.81
N GLU A 231 10.78 -17.41 -15.09
CA GLU A 231 10.48 -18.65 -15.77
C GLU A 231 11.72 -19.55 -15.67
N THR A 232 11.67 -20.56 -14.83
CA THR A 232 12.60 -21.69 -14.94
C THR A 232 11.93 -22.67 -15.89
N SER A 233 12.35 -22.59 -17.16
CA SER A 233 12.10 -23.64 -18.14
C SER A 233 12.61 -24.99 -17.67
#